data_5dbf05f32c78369d6dc8e9b5315cbbea
#
_entry.id   5dbf05f32c78369d6dc8e9b5315cbbea
#
_cell.length_a   1.000
_cell.length_b   1.000
_cell.length_c   1.000
_cell.angle_alpha   90.00
_cell.angle_beta   90.00
_cell.angle_gamma   90.00
#
_symmetry.space_group_name_H-M   'P 1'
#
loop_
_entity.id
_entity.type
_entity.pdbx_description
1 polymer ?
#
loop_
_entity_poly.entity_id
_entity_poly.type
_entity_poly.pdbx_seq_one_letter_code
_entity_poly.pdbx_strand_id
1 'polypeptide(L)'
;MTEKEQQPVMPEIPTEAADKPESDNPPKNENRRGANQAERERTIAQNRQRLREIVDVVRKHDILHGITPEKLCAIIENLGPTFIKLGQILSMRSDILPRDYCEALKKLRSNVSPMPFEQVQRVVETSYGCPMEEVFASFDEKALGSASIAQAHAAILKSGERVVVKVQREGIHEVMSRDIILLKQACKVLKYTPAGSLVDFNQVLDEMWVVAQEEMDFQTEAANLERFHALNQDVVFVTSPILYRAYTTTNVLVMERIDGMGIDEHDKLVEAGYDLAEIGAKLADNYVRQIMEDGFFHADPHPGNIRIRDGKIVWLDMGMMGSLNEKERKLIGNAIVGVARGDIALVRDAVLGLGEFHGTADKKQLYRDIEAMLDKYGSADLGTMDLAEVFEDMTSVMKTNGIAMPSSLTMLARGLATIEGVVADLSPELNIMNVITARIGDQMFDNVDWHALLTQDARAIYESSRKSLEIPALLADILRTGLKGEANLGVEHHAGEDVRKLVIAVVRKLCLMLLSLGLLIFGGAVAGNGPQVFGLSIYSSGCFVLALCAAGFALWNKKK
;
A
#
# COMPACT_ATOMS: atom_id res chain seq x y z
N MET A 1 26.90 7.09 38.26
CA MET A 1 25.82 7.98 38.71
C MET A 1 25.06 8.35 37.48
N THR A 2 23.98 7.65 37.25
CA THR A 2 23.12 7.80 36.05
C THR A 2 22.05 8.84 36.37
N GLU A 3 22.16 10.01 35.75
CA GLU A 3 21.06 11.01 35.73
C GLU A 3 19.87 10.39 35.03
N LYS A 4 18.80 10.20 35.76
CA LYS A 4 17.48 9.94 35.17
C LYS A 4 16.99 11.25 34.61
N GLU A 5 16.92 11.38 33.28
CA GLU A 5 16.14 12.42 32.59
C GLU A 5 14.69 12.35 33.07
N GLN A 6 14.28 13.35 33.83
CA GLN A 6 12.89 13.55 34.21
C GLN A 6 12.16 14.10 32.98
N GLN A 7 11.24 13.31 32.42
CA GLN A 7 10.29 13.79 31.44
C GLN A 7 9.45 14.93 32.05
N PRO A 8 9.19 16.03 31.33
CA PRO A 8 8.34 17.11 31.83
C PRO A 8 6.92 16.61 32.08
N VAL A 9 6.40 16.88 33.26
CA VAL A 9 5.03 16.54 33.66
C VAL A 9 4.08 17.50 32.96
N MET A 10 3.23 16.95 32.09
CA MET A 10 2.10 17.68 31.48
C MET A 10 1.07 18.12 32.51
N PRO A 11 0.34 19.23 32.29
CA PRO A 11 -0.94 19.43 32.94
C PRO A 11 -1.87 18.26 32.54
N GLU A 12 -2.50 17.63 33.53
CA GLU A 12 -3.38 16.49 33.32
C GLU A 12 -4.48 16.85 32.32
N ILE A 13 -4.44 16.19 31.15
CA ILE A 13 -5.55 16.22 30.20
C ILE A 13 -6.70 15.45 30.88
N PRO A 14 -7.91 16.03 31.02
CA PRO A 14 -9.03 15.34 31.64
C PRO A 14 -9.34 14.07 30.85
N THR A 15 -9.00 12.91 31.42
CA THR A 15 -9.58 11.64 30.96
C THR A 15 -11.06 11.71 31.24
N GLU A 16 -11.89 11.61 30.21
CA GLU A 16 -13.33 11.43 30.36
C GLU A 16 -13.60 10.23 31.26
N ALA A 17 -13.86 10.51 32.53
CA ALA A 17 -14.40 9.54 33.46
C ALA A 17 -15.84 9.22 32.99
N ALA A 18 -16.07 7.94 32.74
CA ALA A 18 -17.39 7.41 32.45
C ALA A 18 -18.28 7.61 33.70
N ASP A 19 -18.94 8.75 33.79
CA ASP A 19 -19.98 9.02 34.77
C ASP A 19 -21.27 8.37 34.27
N LYS A 20 -21.78 7.41 35.06
CA LYS A 20 -23.12 6.84 34.87
C LYS A 20 -24.14 7.91 35.24
N PRO A 21 -25.07 8.30 34.38
CA PRO A 21 -26.12 9.20 34.80
C PRO A 21 -27.16 8.45 35.64
N GLU A 22 -27.38 8.98 36.83
CA GLU A 22 -28.58 8.70 37.62
C GLU A 22 -29.86 9.06 36.83
N SER A 23 -30.89 8.27 37.09
CA SER A 23 -32.22 8.35 36.52
C SER A 23 -32.85 9.71 36.72
N ASP A 24 -33.10 10.42 35.64
CA ASP A 24 -34.22 11.39 35.59
C ASP A 24 -34.87 11.43 34.22
N ASN A 25 -36.17 11.56 34.18
CA ASN A 25 -37.07 11.42 33.06
C ASN A 25 -36.64 12.14 31.76
N PRO A 26 -36.80 11.53 30.58
CA PRO A 26 -36.36 12.14 29.33
C PRO A 26 -37.26 13.31 28.90
N PRO A 27 -36.69 14.48 28.57
CA PRO A 27 -37.46 15.55 27.93
C PRO A 27 -37.89 15.15 26.52
N LYS A 28 -39.09 15.59 26.18
CA LYS A 28 -39.87 15.22 24.99
C LYS A 28 -39.11 15.17 23.67
N ASN A 29 -39.33 14.07 22.98
CA ASN A 29 -38.71 13.49 21.78
C ASN A 29 -38.81 14.31 20.47
N GLU A 30 -39.35 15.52 20.45
CA GLU A 30 -39.59 16.33 19.24
C GLU A 30 -38.33 17.08 18.76
N ASN A 31 -37.50 17.61 19.66
CA ASN A 31 -36.28 18.34 19.28
C ASN A 31 -35.18 17.41 18.72
N ARG A 32 -35.09 16.14 19.18
CA ARG A 32 -34.14 15.16 18.63
C ARG A 32 -34.54 14.70 17.22
N ARG A 33 -35.83 14.61 16.90
CA ARG A 33 -36.31 14.23 15.56
C ARG A 33 -36.02 15.34 14.53
N GLY A 34 -36.20 16.60 14.89
CA GLY A 34 -35.91 17.76 14.02
C GLY A 34 -34.42 17.92 13.75
N ALA A 35 -33.56 17.75 14.76
CA ALA A 35 -32.08 17.77 14.61
C ALA A 35 -31.60 16.65 13.69
N ASN A 36 -32.05 15.41 13.90
CA ASN A 36 -31.72 14.27 13.06
C ASN A 36 -32.22 14.41 11.60
N GLN A 37 -33.33 15.09 11.38
CA GLN A 37 -33.85 15.33 10.04
C GLN A 37 -33.05 16.40 9.32
N ALA A 38 -32.69 17.50 9.97
CA ALA A 38 -31.85 18.56 9.42
C ALA A 38 -30.42 18.04 9.08
N GLU A 39 -29.87 17.18 9.92
CA GLU A 39 -28.56 16.55 9.70
C GLU A 39 -28.61 15.59 8.50
N ARG A 40 -29.64 14.77 8.36
CA ARG A 40 -29.88 13.92 7.19
C ARG A 40 -30.01 14.74 5.90
N GLU A 41 -30.77 15.84 5.93
CA GLU A 41 -30.93 16.71 4.77
C GLU A 41 -29.61 17.38 4.35
N ARG A 42 -28.81 17.82 5.33
CA ARG A 42 -27.45 18.35 5.08
C ARG A 42 -26.55 17.29 4.44
N THR A 43 -26.52 16.06 4.97
CA THR A 43 -25.73 14.95 4.43
C THR A 43 -26.15 14.60 2.99
N ILE A 44 -27.46 14.57 2.71
CA ILE A 44 -27.98 14.32 1.36
C ILE A 44 -27.56 15.44 0.40
N ALA A 45 -27.64 16.70 0.83
CA ALA A 45 -27.24 17.85 0.01
C ALA A 45 -25.72 17.80 -0.30
N GLN A 46 -24.89 17.52 0.70
CA GLN A 46 -23.44 17.37 0.54
C GLN A 46 -23.10 16.21 -0.39
N ASN A 47 -23.74 15.05 -0.25
CA ASN A 47 -23.53 13.90 -1.14
C ASN A 47 -23.93 14.22 -2.58
N ARG A 48 -25.03 14.95 -2.79
CA ARG A 48 -25.44 15.38 -4.13
C ARG A 48 -24.46 16.37 -4.76
N GLN A 49 -23.95 17.31 -3.96
CA GLN A 49 -22.92 18.24 -4.43
C GLN A 49 -21.65 17.48 -4.83
N ARG A 50 -21.16 16.61 -3.96
CA ARG A 50 -19.94 15.82 -4.21
C ARG A 50 -20.08 14.93 -5.44
N LEU A 51 -21.23 14.31 -5.62
CA LEU A 51 -21.49 13.51 -6.82
C LEU A 51 -21.46 14.36 -8.10
N ARG A 52 -21.97 15.62 -8.07
CA ARG A 52 -21.87 16.53 -9.21
C ARG A 52 -20.42 16.87 -9.52
N GLU A 53 -19.60 17.18 -8.52
CA GLU A 53 -18.17 17.43 -8.67
C GLU A 53 -17.46 16.25 -9.34
N ILE A 54 -17.72 15.02 -8.87
CA ILE A 54 -17.16 13.80 -9.46
C ILE A 54 -17.59 13.67 -10.93
N VAL A 55 -18.87 13.85 -11.24
CA VAL A 55 -19.40 13.75 -12.60
C VAL A 55 -18.79 14.81 -13.53
N ASP A 56 -18.64 16.04 -13.05
CA ASP A 56 -18.06 17.14 -13.83
C ASP A 56 -16.57 16.89 -14.16
N VAL A 57 -15.80 16.39 -13.19
CA VAL A 57 -14.40 16.01 -13.42
C VAL A 57 -14.33 14.88 -14.44
N VAL A 58 -15.11 13.82 -14.28
CA VAL A 58 -15.15 12.67 -15.18
C VAL A 58 -15.54 13.10 -16.61
N ARG A 59 -16.52 13.99 -16.74
CA ARG A 59 -16.95 14.55 -18.03
C ARG A 59 -15.88 15.37 -18.72
N LYS A 60 -15.13 16.17 -17.94
CA LYS A 60 -14.04 17.03 -18.45
C LYS A 60 -12.92 16.20 -19.11
N HIS A 61 -12.69 14.97 -18.63
CA HIS A 61 -11.60 14.11 -19.11
C HIS A 61 -11.99 13.13 -20.22
N ASP A 62 -13.19 13.27 -20.81
CA ASP A 62 -13.63 12.49 -21.98
C ASP A 62 -13.34 10.98 -21.87
N ILE A 63 -13.87 10.34 -20.84
CA ILE A 63 -13.67 8.92 -20.58
C ILE A 63 -14.38 8.00 -21.58
N LEU A 64 -15.31 8.52 -22.37
CA LEU A 64 -16.06 7.76 -23.37
C LEU A 64 -15.16 7.18 -24.47
N HIS A 65 -14.05 7.84 -24.75
CA HIS A 65 -13.05 7.39 -25.72
C HIS A 65 -11.94 6.52 -25.10
N GLY A 66 -12.12 6.08 -23.87
CA GLY A 66 -11.19 5.23 -23.13
C GLY A 66 -10.44 6.00 -22.04
N ILE A 67 -10.02 5.27 -21.01
CA ILE A 67 -9.18 5.78 -19.95
C ILE A 67 -7.74 5.35 -20.25
N THR A 68 -6.82 6.32 -20.36
CA THR A 68 -5.38 6.04 -20.37
C THR A 68 -4.82 6.21 -18.97
N PRO A 69 -3.61 5.69 -18.66
CA PRO A 69 -2.96 5.90 -17.38
C PRO A 69 -2.86 7.38 -16.98
N GLU A 70 -2.52 8.27 -17.92
CA GLU A 70 -2.38 9.70 -17.71
C GLU A 70 -3.73 10.37 -17.40
N LYS A 71 -4.79 9.97 -18.15
CA LYS A 71 -6.16 10.46 -17.88
C LYS A 71 -6.64 10.03 -16.50
N LEU A 72 -6.34 8.80 -16.09
CA LEU A 72 -6.70 8.31 -14.76
C LEU A 72 -6.03 9.15 -13.67
N CYS A 73 -4.72 9.41 -13.78
CA CYS A 73 -4.01 10.29 -12.85
C CYS A 73 -4.63 11.68 -12.80
N ALA A 74 -4.89 12.30 -13.95
CA ALA A 74 -5.50 13.63 -14.01
C ALA A 74 -6.91 13.69 -13.39
N ILE A 75 -7.71 12.64 -13.57
CA ILE A 75 -9.03 12.52 -12.92
C ILE A 75 -8.85 12.45 -11.40
N ILE A 76 -7.97 11.60 -10.91
CA ILE A 76 -7.69 11.39 -9.49
C ILE A 76 -7.19 12.69 -8.85
N GLU A 77 -6.26 13.40 -9.46
CA GLU A 77 -5.76 14.69 -8.99
C GLU A 77 -6.86 15.75 -8.91
N ASN A 78 -7.72 15.84 -9.93
CA ASN A 78 -8.84 16.78 -9.94
C ASN A 78 -9.95 16.44 -8.94
N LEU A 79 -10.08 15.19 -8.53
CA LEU A 79 -11.04 14.75 -7.51
C LEU A 79 -10.56 15.04 -6.08
N GLY A 80 -9.27 15.29 -5.91
CA GLY A 80 -8.68 15.76 -4.66
C GLY A 80 -8.15 14.68 -3.72
N PRO A 81 -7.87 15.06 -2.46
CA PRO A 81 -7.03 14.28 -1.53
C PRO A 81 -7.47 12.83 -1.33
N THR A 82 -8.78 12.57 -1.16
CA THR A 82 -9.32 11.21 -1.03
C THR A 82 -8.92 10.32 -2.21
N PHE A 83 -9.15 10.82 -3.43
CA PHE A 83 -8.88 10.04 -4.64
C PHE A 83 -7.39 9.91 -4.91
N ILE A 84 -6.58 10.92 -4.57
CA ILE A 84 -5.12 10.84 -4.62
C ILE A 84 -4.64 9.71 -3.71
N LYS A 85 -5.14 9.63 -2.48
CA LYS A 85 -4.78 8.57 -1.55
C LYS A 85 -5.21 7.20 -2.02
N LEU A 86 -6.45 7.07 -2.50
CA LEU A 86 -6.95 5.83 -3.09
C LEU A 86 -6.11 5.42 -4.31
N GLY A 87 -5.72 6.38 -5.15
CA GLY A 87 -4.83 6.14 -6.29
C GLY A 87 -3.44 5.66 -5.87
N GLN A 88 -2.89 6.20 -4.80
CA GLN A 88 -1.62 5.75 -4.23
C GLN A 88 -1.71 4.30 -3.71
N ILE A 89 -2.78 3.95 -3.00
CA ILE A 89 -3.04 2.58 -2.56
C ILE A 89 -3.22 1.64 -3.77
N LEU A 90 -4.00 2.07 -4.79
CA LEU A 90 -4.19 1.30 -6.02
C LEU A 90 -2.91 1.13 -6.85
N SER A 91 -1.96 2.05 -6.77
CA SER A 91 -0.67 1.92 -7.44
C SER A 91 0.14 0.70 -6.99
N MET A 92 -0.18 0.17 -5.82
CA MET A 92 0.43 -1.02 -5.23
C MET A 92 -0.30 -2.33 -5.60
N ARG A 93 -1.45 -2.24 -6.26
CA ARG A 93 -2.35 -3.36 -6.54
C ARG A 93 -2.27 -3.78 -8.02
N SER A 94 -1.12 -4.34 -8.41
CA SER A 94 -0.92 -4.93 -9.75
C SER A 94 -1.77 -6.18 -10.00
N ASP A 95 -2.37 -6.73 -8.95
CA ASP A 95 -3.41 -7.77 -9.01
C ASP A 95 -4.74 -7.24 -9.59
N ILE A 96 -5.04 -5.94 -9.38
CA ILE A 96 -6.29 -5.29 -9.80
C ILE A 96 -6.09 -4.47 -11.09
N LEU A 97 -5.00 -3.70 -11.17
CA LEU A 97 -4.73 -2.79 -12.28
C LEU A 97 -3.57 -3.29 -13.16
N PRO A 98 -3.60 -3.02 -14.48
CA PRO A 98 -2.45 -3.22 -15.34
C PRO A 98 -1.24 -2.40 -14.88
N ARG A 99 -0.03 -2.91 -15.15
CA ARG A 99 1.24 -2.33 -14.70
C ARG A 99 1.41 -0.87 -15.11
N ASP A 100 1.09 -0.53 -16.36
CA ASP A 100 1.17 0.83 -16.89
C ASP A 100 0.31 1.83 -16.11
N TYR A 101 -0.84 1.40 -15.60
CA TYR A 101 -1.69 2.20 -14.71
C TYR A 101 -1.07 2.32 -13.31
N CYS A 102 -0.53 1.23 -12.76
CA CYS A 102 0.15 1.28 -11.47
C CYS A 102 1.35 2.23 -11.52
N GLU A 103 2.18 2.17 -12.57
CA GLU A 103 3.34 3.05 -12.76
C GLU A 103 2.94 4.52 -12.92
N ALA A 104 1.84 4.80 -13.60
CA ALA A 104 1.32 6.15 -13.71
C ALA A 104 0.81 6.66 -12.34
N LEU A 105 0.09 5.83 -11.59
CA LEU A 105 -0.44 6.20 -10.28
C LEU A 105 0.65 6.42 -9.22
N LYS A 106 1.82 5.77 -9.33
CA LYS A 106 2.99 6.06 -8.49
C LYS A 106 3.46 7.51 -8.59
N LYS A 107 3.17 8.17 -9.73
CA LYS A 107 3.54 9.57 -9.97
C LYS A 107 2.55 10.56 -9.35
N LEU A 108 1.46 10.10 -8.76
CA LEU A 108 0.52 10.97 -8.06
C LEU A 108 1.24 11.71 -6.94
N ARG A 109 1.37 13.02 -7.12
CA ARG A 109 2.09 13.86 -6.16
C ARG A 109 1.30 13.95 -4.87
N SER A 110 1.98 13.68 -3.77
CA SER A 110 1.44 13.93 -2.43
C SER A 110 1.35 15.44 -2.11
N ASN A 111 1.88 16.29 -2.98
CA ASN A 111 1.97 17.72 -2.74
C ASN A 111 0.62 18.40 -3.03
N VAL A 112 -0.25 18.36 -2.06
CA VAL A 112 -1.57 19.01 -2.10
C VAL A 112 -1.40 20.44 -1.57
N SER A 113 -2.21 21.39 -2.07
CA SER A 113 -2.22 22.76 -1.56
C SER A 113 -2.37 22.77 -0.03
N PRO A 114 -1.54 23.52 0.70
CA PRO A 114 -1.65 23.62 2.14
C PRO A 114 -3.04 24.09 2.56
N MET A 115 -3.54 23.56 3.67
CA MET A 115 -4.74 24.12 4.29
C MET A 115 -4.41 25.46 4.97
N PRO A 116 -5.39 26.38 5.06
CA PRO A 116 -5.20 27.65 5.77
C PRO A 116 -4.77 27.42 7.23
N PHE A 117 -3.94 28.32 7.76
CA PHE A 117 -3.39 28.18 9.10
C PHE A 117 -4.46 28.15 10.18
N GLU A 118 -5.56 28.88 9.99
CA GLU A 118 -6.71 28.86 10.91
C GLU A 118 -7.35 27.46 11.04
N GLN A 119 -7.25 26.62 10.01
CA GLN A 119 -7.70 25.22 10.09
C GLN A 119 -6.71 24.39 10.90
N VAL A 120 -5.41 24.61 10.69
CA VAL A 120 -4.35 23.95 11.47
C VAL A 120 -4.53 24.24 12.96
N GLN A 121 -4.72 25.52 13.29
CA GLN A 121 -4.94 25.97 14.65
C GLN A 121 -6.18 25.27 15.28
N ARG A 122 -7.33 25.26 14.56
CA ARG A 122 -8.51 24.57 15.06
C ARG A 122 -8.30 23.09 15.34
N VAL A 123 -7.59 22.37 14.45
CA VAL A 123 -7.33 20.94 14.66
C VAL A 123 -6.45 20.72 15.87
N VAL A 124 -5.38 21.51 16.04
CA VAL A 124 -4.47 21.41 17.16
C VAL A 124 -5.19 21.75 18.48
N GLU A 125 -5.90 22.86 18.54
CA GLU A 125 -6.62 23.30 19.73
C GLU A 125 -7.76 22.35 20.11
N THR A 126 -8.47 21.82 19.12
CA THR A 126 -9.50 20.79 19.36
C THR A 126 -8.88 19.50 19.91
N SER A 127 -7.72 19.11 19.39
CA SER A 127 -7.02 17.89 19.83
C SER A 127 -6.47 17.99 21.24
N TYR A 128 -6.05 19.18 21.66
CA TYR A 128 -5.47 19.42 22.99
C TYR A 128 -6.46 19.93 24.02
N GLY A 129 -7.59 20.49 23.57
CA GLY A 129 -8.57 21.13 24.46
C GLY A 129 -8.08 22.44 25.07
N CYS A 130 -6.98 23.03 24.57
CA CYS A 130 -6.42 24.29 25.02
C CYS A 130 -5.85 25.10 23.84
N PRO A 131 -5.63 26.43 24.01
CA PRO A 131 -5.00 27.25 22.99
C PRO A 131 -3.60 26.74 22.60
N MET A 132 -3.24 26.86 21.32
CA MET A 132 -1.97 26.41 20.77
C MET A 132 -0.76 27.03 21.49
N GLU A 133 -0.89 28.29 21.92
CA GLU A 133 0.13 29.05 22.63
C GLU A 133 0.43 28.51 24.04
N GLU A 134 -0.42 27.67 24.61
CA GLU A 134 -0.15 27.01 25.89
C GLU A 134 0.84 25.85 25.74
N VAL A 135 0.86 25.22 24.55
CA VAL A 135 1.70 24.06 24.24
C VAL A 135 3.01 24.49 23.57
N PHE A 136 2.93 25.39 22.58
CA PHE A 136 4.06 25.83 21.79
C PHE A 136 4.52 27.23 22.17
N ALA A 137 5.86 27.42 22.24
CA ALA A 137 6.47 28.73 22.38
C ALA A 137 6.44 29.49 21.05
N SER A 138 6.57 28.76 19.93
CA SER A 138 6.37 29.26 18.57
C SER A 138 5.85 28.15 17.67
N PHE A 139 5.07 28.54 16.66
CA PHE A 139 4.54 27.63 15.65
C PHE A 139 4.57 28.33 14.29
N ASP A 140 5.26 27.75 13.32
CA ASP A 140 5.43 28.35 12.01
C ASP A 140 4.12 28.21 11.20
N GLU A 141 3.55 29.31 10.72
CA GLU A 141 2.34 29.29 9.88
C GLU A 141 2.58 28.61 8.54
N LYS A 142 3.80 28.75 8.00
CA LYS A 142 4.17 28.15 6.74
C LYS A 142 4.47 26.67 6.92
N ALA A 143 3.71 25.81 6.23
CA ALA A 143 3.96 24.38 6.23
C ALA A 143 5.35 24.03 5.65
N LEU A 144 6.06 23.10 6.28
CA LEU A 144 7.27 22.46 5.75
C LEU A 144 6.93 21.55 4.55
N GLY A 145 5.78 20.90 4.59
CA GLY A 145 5.26 20.03 3.56
C GLY A 145 3.76 19.82 3.72
N SER A 146 3.10 19.51 2.63
CA SER A 146 1.66 19.28 2.63
C SER A 146 1.33 18.04 1.80
N ALA A 147 0.71 17.05 2.43
CA ALA A 147 0.31 15.78 1.82
C ALA A 147 -1.22 15.65 1.69
N SER A 148 -1.69 14.52 1.18
CA SER A 148 -3.11 14.27 0.94
C SER A 148 -3.95 14.29 2.23
N ILE A 149 -3.43 13.76 3.33
CA ILE A 149 -4.16 13.62 4.61
C ILE A 149 -3.71 14.59 5.69
N ALA A 150 -2.50 15.16 5.58
CA ALA A 150 -1.90 15.99 6.62
C ALA A 150 -0.94 17.02 6.06
N GLN A 151 -0.51 17.95 6.90
CA GLN A 151 0.62 18.83 6.63
C GLN A 151 1.52 18.95 7.86
N ALA A 152 2.80 19.24 7.62
CA ALA A 152 3.83 19.34 8.64
C ALA A 152 4.24 20.79 8.86
N HIS A 153 4.40 21.18 10.11
CA HIS A 153 4.86 22.52 10.52
C HIS A 153 6.08 22.42 11.44
N ALA A 154 6.94 23.43 11.39
CA ALA A 154 7.97 23.57 12.40
C ALA A 154 7.37 24.29 13.62
N ALA A 155 7.78 23.85 14.81
CA ALA A 155 7.37 24.49 16.05
C ALA A 155 8.47 24.36 17.11
N ILE A 156 8.32 25.11 18.20
CA ILE A 156 9.15 24.99 19.41
C ILE A 156 8.20 24.75 20.58
N LEU A 157 8.43 23.69 21.32
CA LEU A 157 7.67 23.42 22.55
C LEU A 157 7.97 24.45 23.63
N LYS A 158 7.10 24.60 24.61
CA LYS A 158 7.35 25.48 25.78
C LYS A 158 8.60 25.09 26.55
N SER A 159 8.98 23.82 26.50
CA SER A 159 10.21 23.26 27.09
C SER A 159 11.49 23.60 26.29
N GLY A 160 11.32 24.12 25.06
CA GLY A 160 12.41 24.63 24.22
C GLY A 160 12.85 23.70 23.08
N GLU A 161 12.29 22.50 22.99
CA GLU A 161 12.64 21.53 21.95
C GLU A 161 12.09 21.98 20.59
N ARG A 162 12.92 21.81 19.56
CA ARG A 162 12.53 22.06 18.16
C ARG A 162 11.84 20.82 17.60
N VAL A 163 10.59 20.98 17.19
CA VAL A 163 9.74 19.87 16.76
C VAL A 163 9.18 20.08 15.36
N VAL A 164 8.80 18.97 14.74
CA VAL A 164 7.88 18.93 13.60
C VAL A 164 6.53 18.47 14.12
N VAL A 165 5.49 19.20 13.76
CA VAL A 165 4.11 18.89 14.10
C VAL A 165 3.39 18.52 12.81
N LYS A 166 3.06 17.24 12.65
CA LYS A 166 2.16 16.78 11.58
C LYS A 166 0.73 17.00 12.07
N VAL A 167 -0.05 17.73 11.30
CA VAL A 167 -1.45 18.06 11.61
C VAL A 167 -2.34 17.50 10.52
N GLN A 168 -3.33 16.70 10.89
CA GLN A 168 -4.28 16.10 9.98
C GLN A 168 -5.15 17.20 9.35
N ARG A 169 -5.57 16.98 8.11
CA ARG A 169 -6.48 17.89 7.44
C ARG A 169 -7.86 17.90 8.12
N GLU A 170 -8.36 19.09 8.41
CA GLU A 170 -9.66 19.26 9.06
C GLU A 170 -10.76 18.51 8.28
N GLY A 171 -11.50 17.62 8.95
CA GLY A 171 -12.61 16.88 8.37
C GLY A 171 -12.22 15.83 7.32
N ILE A 172 -10.95 15.44 7.20
CA ILE A 172 -10.51 14.48 6.17
C ILE A 172 -11.19 13.11 6.31
N HIS A 173 -11.40 12.64 7.54
CA HIS A 173 -12.06 11.37 7.80
C HIS A 173 -13.52 11.36 7.28
N GLU A 174 -14.27 12.43 7.51
CA GLU A 174 -15.65 12.58 7.05
C GLU A 174 -15.72 12.68 5.51
N VAL A 175 -14.76 13.39 4.90
CA VAL A 175 -14.67 13.53 3.44
C VAL A 175 -14.36 12.18 2.81
N MET A 176 -13.33 11.48 3.30
CA MET A 176 -12.95 10.17 2.78
C MET A 176 -14.04 9.12 3.00
N SER A 177 -14.63 9.06 4.19
CA SER A 177 -15.75 8.15 4.49
C SER A 177 -16.92 8.37 3.51
N ARG A 178 -17.27 9.62 3.23
CA ARG A 178 -18.30 9.98 2.27
C ARG A 178 -17.95 9.52 0.84
N ASP A 179 -16.73 9.80 0.39
CA ASP A 179 -16.29 9.43 -0.94
C ASP A 179 -16.27 7.90 -1.11
N ILE A 180 -15.81 7.15 -0.10
CA ILE A 180 -15.86 5.68 -0.09
C ILE A 180 -17.30 5.15 -0.14
N ILE A 181 -18.23 5.73 0.61
CA ILE A 181 -19.65 5.35 0.57
C ILE A 181 -20.23 5.57 -0.84
N LEU A 182 -19.91 6.70 -1.48
CA LEU A 182 -20.34 6.99 -2.85
C LEU A 182 -19.76 5.99 -3.85
N LEU A 183 -18.47 5.67 -3.72
CA LEU A 183 -17.80 4.65 -4.56
C LEU A 183 -18.42 3.26 -4.37
N LYS A 184 -18.68 2.83 -3.14
CA LYS A 184 -19.36 1.54 -2.86
C LYS A 184 -20.77 1.48 -3.45
N GLN A 185 -21.52 2.59 -3.42
CA GLN A 185 -22.84 2.65 -4.08
C GLN A 185 -22.72 2.50 -5.59
N ALA A 186 -21.72 3.13 -6.22
CA ALA A 186 -21.43 2.98 -7.63
C ALA A 186 -21.02 1.52 -7.97
N CYS A 187 -20.18 0.90 -7.15
CA CYS A 187 -19.74 -0.49 -7.34
C CYS A 187 -20.86 -1.53 -7.26
N LYS A 188 -21.92 -1.27 -6.48
CA LYS A 188 -23.09 -2.17 -6.45
C LYS A 188 -23.74 -2.38 -7.82
N VAL A 189 -23.71 -1.36 -8.66
CA VAL A 189 -24.24 -1.46 -10.04
C VAL A 189 -23.28 -2.24 -10.93
N LEU A 190 -21.97 -2.15 -10.68
CA LEU A 190 -20.94 -2.85 -11.43
C LEU A 190 -20.98 -4.37 -11.24
N LYS A 191 -21.50 -4.86 -10.12
CA LYS A 191 -21.66 -6.30 -9.83
C LYS A 191 -22.47 -7.05 -10.92
N TYR A 192 -23.34 -6.33 -11.64
CA TYR A 192 -24.16 -6.92 -12.73
C TYR A 192 -23.46 -6.84 -14.09
N THR A 193 -22.20 -6.47 -14.15
CA THR A 193 -21.42 -6.37 -15.39
C THR A 193 -20.41 -7.51 -15.49
N PRO A 194 -19.89 -7.84 -16.69
CA PRO A 194 -18.81 -8.82 -16.83
C PRO A 194 -17.56 -8.51 -16.01
N ALA A 195 -17.29 -7.22 -15.73
CA ALA A 195 -16.18 -6.78 -14.89
C ALA A 195 -16.39 -7.14 -13.42
N GLY A 196 -17.61 -7.01 -12.90
CA GLY A 196 -17.95 -7.34 -11.52
C GLY A 196 -17.98 -8.84 -11.22
N SER A 197 -17.88 -9.70 -12.25
CA SER A 197 -17.72 -11.14 -12.06
C SER A 197 -16.26 -11.56 -11.87
N LEU A 198 -15.30 -10.69 -12.16
CA LEU A 198 -13.85 -10.96 -12.08
C LEU A 198 -13.21 -10.41 -10.80
N VAL A 199 -13.73 -9.28 -10.29
CA VAL A 199 -13.17 -8.60 -9.10
C VAL A 199 -14.32 -8.12 -8.22
N ASP A 200 -14.26 -8.41 -6.91
CA ASP A 200 -15.17 -7.81 -5.94
C ASP A 200 -14.68 -6.41 -5.55
N PHE A 201 -15.12 -5.41 -6.31
CA PHE A 201 -14.76 -4.01 -6.06
C PHE A 201 -15.19 -3.49 -4.68
N ASN A 202 -16.23 -4.06 -4.05
CA ASN A 202 -16.61 -3.66 -2.71
C ASN A 202 -15.57 -4.13 -1.69
N GLN A 203 -15.08 -5.37 -1.82
CA GLN A 203 -14.02 -5.88 -0.97
C GLN A 203 -12.74 -5.05 -1.13
N VAL A 204 -12.35 -4.72 -2.36
CA VAL A 204 -11.20 -3.85 -2.63
C VAL A 204 -11.35 -2.49 -1.96
N LEU A 205 -12.53 -1.86 -2.05
CA LEU A 205 -12.78 -0.58 -1.38
C LEU A 205 -12.82 -0.71 0.15
N ASP A 206 -13.27 -1.86 0.69
CA ASP A 206 -13.21 -2.14 2.13
C ASP A 206 -11.75 -2.23 2.61
N GLU A 207 -10.92 -2.98 1.91
CA GLU A 207 -9.48 -3.10 2.19
C GLU A 207 -8.78 -1.73 2.12
N MET A 208 -9.05 -0.97 1.04
CA MET A 208 -8.48 0.39 0.88
C MET A 208 -8.94 1.34 1.99
N TRP A 209 -10.17 1.20 2.46
CA TRP A 209 -10.69 2.02 3.55
C TRP A 209 -9.99 1.71 4.87
N VAL A 210 -9.73 0.44 5.17
CA VAL A 210 -8.96 0.03 6.36
C VAL A 210 -7.57 0.66 6.33
N VAL A 211 -6.84 0.51 5.22
CA VAL A 211 -5.50 1.11 5.07
C VAL A 211 -5.55 2.64 5.21
N ALA A 212 -6.55 3.30 4.62
CA ALA A 212 -6.70 4.74 4.74
C ALA A 212 -7.01 5.18 6.18
N GLN A 213 -7.79 4.40 6.93
CA GLN A 213 -8.08 4.68 8.35
C GLN A 213 -6.83 4.53 9.23
N GLU A 214 -6.01 3.50 8.99
CA GLU A 214 -4.74 3.30 9.71
C GLU A 214 -3.78 4.47 9.49
N GLU A 215 -3.69 4.98 8.27
CA GLU A 215 -2.86 6.15 7.97
C GLU A 215 -3.42 7.48 8.50
N MET A 216 -4.73 7.55 8.72
CA MET A 216 -5.35 8.72 9.36
C MET A 216 -5.23 8.70 10.89
N ASP A 217 -4.75 7.63 11.50
CA ASP A 217 -4.51 7.59 12.94
C ASP A 217 -3.03 7.75 13.25
N PHE A 218 -2.63 8.95 13.67
CA PHE A 218 -1.25 9.23 14.04
C PHE A 218 -0.75 8.46 15.27
N GLN A 219 -1.64 7.81 16.04
CA GLN A 219 -1.22 6.88 17.08
C GLN A 219 -0.52 5.65 16.47
N THR A 220 -0.94 5.22 15.26
CA THR A 220 -0.30 4.14 14.52
C THR A 220 1.12 4.53 14.10
N GLU A 221 1.31 5.71 13.50
CA GLU A 221 2.64 6.21 13.13
C GLU A 221 3.53 6.41 14.36
N ALA A 222 2.98 6.91 15.46
CA ALA A 222 3.69 7.05 16.73
C ALA A 222 4.16 5.70 17.29
N ALA A 223 3.29 4.69 17.29
CA ALA A 223 3.66 3.34 17.73
C ALA A 223 4.73 2.71 16.83
N ASN A 224 4.64 2.93 15.52
CA ASN A 224 5.64 2.49 14.56
C ASN A 224 7.00 3.15 14.82
N LEU A 225 7.02 4.45 15.10
CA LEU A 225 8.24 5.21 15.42
C LEU A 225 8.90 4.69 16.71
N GLU A 226 8.12 4.45 17.76
CA GLU A 226 8.60 3.86 19.01
C GLU A 226 9.19 2.45 18.77
N ARG A 227 8.48 1.61 18.01
CA ARG A 227 8.95 0.27 17.67
C ARG A 227 10.22 0.29 16.84
N PHE A 228 10.29 1.14 15.83
CA PHE A 228 11.48 1.30 14.99
C PHE A 228 12.68 1.77 15.80
N HIS A 229 12.48 2.76 16.67
CA HIS A 229 13.51 3.26 17.56
C HIS A 229 14.04 2.14 18.48
N ALA A 230 13.14 1.35 19.09
CA ALA A 230 13.51 0.24 19.96
C ALA A 230 14.32 -0.85 19.23
N LEU A 231 13.96 -1.19 17.98
CA LEU A 231 14.64 -2.19 17.17
C LEU A 231 16.04 -1.75 16.69
N ASN A 232 16.28 -0.44 16.60
CA ASN A 232 17.55 0.10 16.11
C ASN A 232 18.45 0.69 17.22
N GLN A 233 18.15 0.49 18.50
CA GLN A 233 18.95 1.03 19.62
C GLN A 233 20.41 0.59 19.63
N ASP A 234 20.69 -0.62 19.15
CA ASP A 234 22.01 -1.21 19.03
C ASP A 234 22.74 -0.84 17.72
N VAL A 235 22.05 -0.21 16.76
CA VAL A 235 22.63 0.20 15.47
C VAL A 235 23.18 1.62 15.57
N VAL A 236 24.50 1.73 15.73
CA VAL A 236 25.17 3.03 16.02
C VAL A 236 24.94 4.08 14.93
N PHE A 237 24.83 3.63 13.66
CA PHE A 237 24.74 4.51 12.49
C PHE A 237 23.30 4.74 12.01
N VAL A 238 22.27 4.31 12.77
CA VAL A 238 20.84 4.52 12.43
C VAL A 238 20.15 5.19 13.59
N THR A 239 19.18 6.04 13.28
CA THR A 239 18.27 6.64 14.27
C THR A 239 16.96 7.04 13.61
N SER A 240 16.01 7.49 14.41
CA SER A 240 14.75 8.09 14.01
C SER A 240 14.47 9.32 14.88
N PRO A 241 13.53 10.20 14.50
CA PRO A 241 13.14 11.33 15.33
C PRO A 241 12.63 10.87 16.71
N ILE A 242 12.92 11.62 17.74
CA ILE A 242 12.34 11.41 19.07
C ILE A 242 10.85 11.72 19.02
N LEU A 243 10.02 10.79 19.47
CA LEU A 243 8.58 10.99 19.59
C LEU A 243 8.25 11.74 20.88
N TYR A 244 7.48 12.81 20.78
CA TYR A 244 6.91 13.50 21.93
C TYR A 244 5.51 12.96 22.22
N ARG A 245 5.46 11.77 22.81
CA ARG A 245 4.21 11.01 23.03
C ARG A 245 3.14 11.79 23.76
N ALA A 246 3.52 12.60 24.76
CA ALA A 246 2.61 13.42 25.55
C ALA A 246 1.84 14.45 24.70
N TYR A 247 2.39 14.88 23.56
CA TYR A 247 1.78 15.84 22.65
C TYR A 247 1.18 15.19 21.40
N THR A 248 1.23 13.86 21.32
CA THR A 248 0.72 13.13 20.13
C THR A 248 -0.69 12.60 20.39
N THR A 249 -1.60 12.92 19.47
CA THR A 249 -3.02 12.51 19.47
C THR A 249 -3.34 11.76 18.18
N THR A 250 -4.59 11.37 17.96
CA THR A 250 -5.05 10.80 16.68
C THR A 250 -4.82 11.76 15.50
N ASN A 251 -4.97 13.07 15.71
CA ASN A 251 -4.95 14.08 14.63
C ASN A 251 -3.67 14.92 14.59
N VAL A 252 -2.81 14.81 15.61
CA VAL A 252 -1.57 15.59 15.74
C VAL A 252 -0.44 14.67 16.15
N LEU A 253 0.65 14.64 15.37
CA LEU A 253 1.88 13.92 15.71
C LEU A 253 3.00 14.93 15.94
N VAL A 254 3.66 14.82 17.11
CA VAL A 254 4.77 15.71 17.48
C VAL A 254 6.06 14.89 17.61
N MET A 255 7.05 15.23 16.82
CA MET A 255 8.35 14.57 16.81
C MET A 255 9.49 15.56 16.67
N GLU A 256 10.70 15.12 16.99
CA GLU A 256 11.93 15.89 16.85
C GLU A 256 12.07 16.45 15.43
N ARG A 257 12.44 17.73 15.33
CA ARG A 257 12.84 18.32 14.06
C ARG A 257 14.26 17.89 13.72
N ILE A 258 14.39 17.14 12.64
CA ILE A 258 15.68 16.68 12.15
C ILE A 258 16.27 17.73 11.21
N ASP A 259 17.30 18.40 11.64
CA ASP A 259 18.14 19.24 10.81
C ASP A 259 19.28 18.37 10.23
N GLY A 260 19.18 18.00 8.97
CA GLY A 260 20.13 17.11 8.29
C GLY A 260 20.05 17.29 6.78
N MET A 261 21.02 16.73 6.05
CA MET A 261 21.03 16.70 4.60
C MET A 261 20.15 15.58 4.07
N GLY A 262 19.41 15.81 3.00
CA GLY A 262 18.71 14.75 2.28
C GLY A 262 19.71 13.75 1.72
N ILE A 263 19.33 12.48 1.67
CA ILE A 263 20.22 11.44 1.12
C ILE A 263 20.47 11.63 -0.38
N ASP A 264 19.57 12.34 -1.07
CA ASP A 264 19.64 12.72 -2.49
C ASP A 264 20.46 14.01 -2.74
N GLU A 265 20.90 14.69 -1.69
CA GLU A 265 21.73 15.91 -1.79
C GLU A 265 23.23 15.55 -1.88
N HIS A 266 23.62 14.75 -2.89
CA HIS A 266 24.95 14.14 -3.02
C HIS A 266 26.09 15.17 -2.92
N ASP A 267 25.98 16.28 -3.63
CA ASP A 267 27.02 17.33 -3.61
C ASP A 267 27.27 17.85 -2.20
N LYS A 268 26.19 18.10 -1.43
CA LYS A 268 26.30 18.59 -0.06
C LYS A 268 26.88 17.54 0.89
N LEU A 269 26.51 16.25 0.68
CA LEU A 269 27.05 15.15 1.47
C LEU A 269 28.56 15.02 1.25
N VAL A 270 29.03 15.07 0.00
CA VAL A 270 30.46 15.02 -0.34
C VAL A 270 31.21 16.24 0.19
N GLU A 271 30.66 17.46 0.05
CA GLU A 271 31.23 18.68 0.60
C GLU A 271 31.36 18.65 2.14
N ALA A 272 30.41 17.96 2.80
CA ALA A 272 30.45 17.73 4.25
C ALA A 272 31.41 16.60 4.67
N GLY A 273 32.07 15.93 3.71
CA GLY A 273 33.06 14.90 3.96
C GLY A 273 32.52 13.49 4.11
N TYR A 274 31.27 13.25 3.69
CA TYR A 274 30.67 11.90 3.70
C TYR A 274 31.07 11.11 2.47
N ASP A 275 31.28 9.79 2.66
CA ASP A 275 31.45 8.82 1.58
C ASP A 275 30.08 8.24 1.20
N LEU A 276 29.64 8.49 -0.04
CA LEU A 276 28.36 8.01 -0.55
C LEU A 276 28.29 6.48 -0.60
N ALA A 277 29.39 5.79 -0.91
CA ALA A 277 29.43 4.33 -0.94
C ALA A 277 29.27 3.74 0.48
N GLU A 278 29.90 4.38 1.49
CA GLU A 278 29.71 3.98 2.89
C GLU A 278 28.25 4.17 3.35
N ILE A 279 27.64 5.31 3.00
CA ILE A 279 26.22 5.57 3.30
C ILE A 279 25.34 4.49 2.63
N GLY A 280 25.56 4.21 1.34
CA GLY A 280 24.83 3.21 0.59
C GLY A 280 24.92 1.82 1.22
N ALA A 281 26.13 1.41 1.61
CA ALA A 281 26.37 0.12 2.25
C ALA A 281 25.66 0.01 3.62
N LYS A 282 25.75 1.03 4.46
CA LYS A 282 25.06 1.10 5.75
C LYS A 282 23.55 1.11 5.61
N LEU A 283 23.03 1.84 4.61
CA LEU A 283 21.60 1.88 4.31
C LEU A 283 21.07 0.51 3.89
N ALA A 284 21.77 -0.15 2.96
CA ALA A 284 21.43 -1.50 2.50
C ALA A 284 21.47 -2.50 3.66
N ASP A 285 22.51 -2.48 4.49
CA ASP A 285 22.67 -3.38 5.65
C ASP A 285 21.52 -3.19 6.65
N ASN A 286 21.20 -1.94 7.02
CA ASN A 286 20.10 -1.67 7.93
C ASN A 286 18.74 -2.11 7.35
N TYR A 287 18.52 -1.88 6.06
CA TYR A 287 17.26 -2.26 5.42
C TYR A 287 17.08 -3.79 5.35
N VAL A 288 18.14 -4.51 5.04
CA VAL A 288 18.16 -5.99 5.07
C VAL A 288 17.90 -6.49 6.49
N ARG A 289 18.49 -5.87 7.52
CA ARG A 289 18.20 -6.17 8.92
C ARG A 289 16.72 -6.00 9.26
N GLN A 290 16.12 -4.88 8.88
CA GLN A 290 14.68 -4.62 9.08
C GLN A 290 13.82 -5.76 8.54
N ILE A 291 14.17 -6.33 7.37
CA ILE A 291 13.42 -7.40 6.73
C ILE A 291 13.71 -8.76 7.39
N MET A 292 14.99 -9.13 7.49
CA MET A 292 15.39 -10.49 7.81
C MET A 292 15.42 -10.78 9.31
N GLU A 293 15.79 -9.79 10.14
CA GLU A 293 15.95 -9.96 11.59
C GLU A 293 14.76 -9.39 12.35
N ASP A 294 14.43 -8.13 12.11
CA ASP A 294 13.38 -7.43 12.85
C ASP A 294 11.97 -7.83 12.38
N GLY A 295 11.83 -8.19 11.09
CA GLY A 295 10.54 -8.46 10.46
C GLY A 295 9.62 -7.24 10.53
N PHE A 296 10.23 -6.05 10.61
CA PHE A 296 9.53 -4.77 10.65
C PHE A 296 10.34 -3.77 9.81
N PHE A 297 9.83 -3.42 8.64
CA PHE A 297 10.58 -2.70 7.62
C PHE A 297 9.80 -1.52 7.07
N HIS A 298 10.52 -0.51 6.61
CA HIS A 298 9.95 0.65 5.94
C HIS A 298 9.42 0.27 4.55
N ALA A 299 8.12 0.45 4.31
CA ALA A 299 7.49 0.04 3.04
C ALA A 299 7.60 1.10 1.92
N ASP A 300 8.04 2.32 2.23
CA ASP A 300 8.23 3.42 1.27
C ASP A 300 9.54 4.21 1.54
N PRO A 301 10.72 3.55 1.40
CA PRO A 301 12.03 4.13 1.74
C PRO A 301 12.54 5.09 0.66
N HIS A 302 11.71 6.07 0.25
CA HIS A 302 12.12 7.05 -0.75
C HIS A 302 13.10 8.09 -0.17
N PRO A 303 13.92 8.76 -0.98
CA PRO A 303 14.96 9.68 -0.51
C PRO A 303 14.45 10.79 0.44
N GLY A 304 13.21 11.25 0.24
CA GLY A 304 12.58 12.26 1.10
C GLY A 304 12.36 11.82 2.55
N ASN A 305 12.35 10.50 2.81
CA ASN A 305 12.18 9.91 4.14
C ASN A 305 13.51 9.57 4.82
N ILE A 306 14.66 9.89 4.19
CA ILE A 306 15.98 9.53 4.69
C ILE A 306 16.85 10.79 4.75
N ARG A 307 17.42 11.07 5.92
CA ARG A 307 18.39 12.14 6.10
C ARG A 307 19.69 11.63 6.72
N ILE A 308 20.74 12.39 6.47
CA ILE A 308 22.05 12.18 7.11
C ILE A 308 22.29 13.30 8.11
N ARG A 309 22.51 12.93 9.39
CA ARG A 309 22.81 13.86 10.48
C ARG A 309 23.85 13.25 11.41
N ASP A 310 24.94 13.95 11.66
CA ASP A 310 26.01 13.55 12.59
C ASP A 310 26.57 12.14 12.33
N GLY A 311 26.73 11.78 11.05
CA GLY A 311 27.21 10.47 10.64
C GLY A 311 26.18 9.33 10.75
N LYS A 312 24.91 9.66 11.03
CA LYS A 312 23.83 8.68 11.14
C LYS A 312 22.80 8.83 10.03
N ILE A 313 22.26 7.71 9.62
CA ILE A 313 21.07 7.61 8.77
C ILE A 313 19.86 7.83 9.65
N VAL A 314 19.03 8.81 9.33
CA VAL A 314 17.81 9.15 10.07
C VAL A 314 16.59 8.83 9.21
N TRP A 315 15.78 7.89 9.65
CA TRP A 315 14.51 7.55 9.03
C TRP A 315 13.40 8.45 9.59
N LEU A 316 12.69 9.20 8.72
CA LEU A 316 11.81 10.30 9.15
C LEU A 316 10.34 9.93 9.30
N ASP A 317 9.79 9.17 8.36
CA ASP A 317 8.34 8.89 8.27
C ASP A 317 8.09 7.40 8.50
N MET A 318 7.30 7.06 9.53
CA MET A 318 6.95 5.68 9.87
C MET A 318 5.46 5.40 9.59
N GLY A 319 4.82 6.20 8.73
CA GLY A 319 3.42 6.02 8.37
C GLY A 319 3.16 4.73 7.59
N MET A 320 4.13 4.27 6.81
CA MET A 320 4.01 3.04 6.03
C MET A 320 5.09 2.03 6.44
N MET A 321 4.74 1.12 7.35
CA MET A 321 5.61 0.05 7.80
C MET A 321 5.03 -1.31 7.43
N GLY A 322 5.88 -2.20 6.91
CA GLY A 322 5.55 -3.61 6.69
C GLY A 322 5.95 -4.48 7.89
N SER A 323 5.20 -5.55 8.10
CA SER A 323 5.55 -6.55 9.11
C SER A 323 5.56 -7.94 8.52
N LEU A 324 6.58 -8.73 8.87
CA LEU A 324 6.73 -10.12 8.50
C LEU A 324 6.85 -10.96 9.78
N ASN A 325 6.04 -12.00 9.87
CA ASN A 325 6.19 -12.95 10.96
C ASN A 325 7.42 -13.87 10.72
N GLU A 326 7.79 -14.63 11.74
CA GLU A 326 8.98 -15.51 11.68
C GLU A 326 8.90 -16.56 10.55
N LYS A 327 7.70 -17.09 10.29
CA LYS A 327 7.47 -18.06 9.22
C LYS A 327 7.68 -17.42 7.85
N GLU A 328 7.13 -16.21 7.63
CA GLU A 328 7.30 -15.48 6.38
C GLU A 328 8.75 -15.13 6.12
N ARG A 329 9.48 -14.63 7.13
CA ARG A 329 10.93 -14.35 7.02
C ARG A 329 11.73 -15.59 6.62
N LYS A 330 11.47 -16.75 7.25
CA LYS A 330 12.11 -18.01 6.89
C LYS A 330 11.81 -18.43 5.46
N LEU A 331 10.56 -18.29 5.01
CA LEU A 331 10.17 -18.67 3.65
C LEU A 331 10.79 -17.73 2.62
N ILE A 332 10.89 -16.41 2.91
CA ILE A 332 11.58 -15.44 2.05
C ILE A 332 13.07 -15.79 1.96
N GLY A 333 13.73 -16.08 3.09
CA GLY A 333 15.11 -16.53 3.10
C GLY A 333 15.31 -17.81 2.27
N ASN A 334 14.41 -18.78 2.39
CA ASN A 334 14.43 -20.00 1.59
C ASN A 334 14.23 -19.71 0.09
N ALA A 335 13.33 -18.79 -0.27
CA ALA A 335 13.15 -18.39 -1.66
C ALA A 335 14.44 -17.79 -2.25
N ILE A 336 15.09 -16.88 -1.51
CA ILE A 336 16.35 -16.24 -1.92
C ILE A 336 17.45 -17.30 -2.10
N VAL A 337 17.61 -18.19 -1.14
CA VAL A 337 18.57 -19.32 -1.23
C VAL A 337 18.23 -20.25 -2.40
N GLY A 338 16.94 -20.50 -2.62
CA GLY A 338 16.45 -21.33 -3.74
C GLY A 338 16.78 -20.72 -5.09
N VAL A 339 16.54 -19.42 -5.26
CA VAL A 339 16.93 -18.69 -6.48
C VAL A 339 18.44 -18.72 -6.67
N ALA A 340 19.20 -18.44 -5.62
CA ALA A 340 20.66 -18.43 -5.64
C ALA A 340 21.28 -19.78 -6.04
N ARG A 341 20.62 -20.90 -5.69
CA ARG A 341 21.10 -22.27 -5.95
C ARG A 341 20.42 -22.94 -7.14
N GLY A 342 19.43 -22.30 -7.76
CA GLY A 342 18.60 -22.94 -8.78
C GLY A 342 17.73 -24.07 -8.21
N ASP A 343 17.39 -24.04 -6.90
CA ASP A 343 16.60 -25.08 -6.24
C ASP A 343 15.10 -24.80 -6.40
N ILE A 344 14.52 -25.39 -7.44
CA ILE A 344 13.10 -25.27 -7.79
C ILE A 344 12.20 -25.71 -6.63
N ALA A 345 12.58 -26.75 -5.89
CA ALA A 345 11.75 -27.29 -4.81
C ALA A 345 11.66 -26.29 -3.65
N LEU A 346 12.77 -25.65 -3.32
CA LEU A 346 12.85 -24.66 -2.25
C LEU A 346 12.05 -23.40 -2.58
N VAL A 347 12.15 -22.90 -3.81
CA VAL A 347 11.35 -21.75 -4.30
C VAL A 347 9.87 -22.09 -4.34
N ARG A 348 9.50 -23.27 -4.86
CA ARG A 348 8.11 -23.73 -4.88
C ARG A 348 7.51 -23.79 -3.48
N ASP A 349 8.22 -24.37 -2.53
CA ASP A 349 7.72 -24.54 -1.17
C ASP A 349 7.58 -23.18 -0.45
N ALA A 350 8.47 -22.23 -0.76
CA ALA A 350 8.36 -20.86 -0.31
C ALA A 350 7.12 -20.17 -0.90
N VAL A 351 6.90 -20.25 -2.21
CA VAL A 351 5.74 -19.69 -2.91
C VAL A 351 4.43 -20.28 -2.35
N LEU A 352 4.39 -21.61 -2.16
CA LEU A 352 3.22 -22.28 -1.59
C LEU A 352 2.97 -21.92 -0.13
N GLY A 353 4.02 -21.61 0.62
CA GLY A 353 3.93 -21.26 2.04
C GLY A 353 3.60 -19.80 2.30
N LEU A 354 3.93 -18.91 1.37
CA LEU A 354 3.70 -17.47 1.44
C LEU A 354 2.36 -17.06 0.80
N GLY A 355 1.94 -17.76 -0.27
CA GLY A 355 0.79 -17.38 -1.06
C GLY A 355 -0.55 -17.75 -0.44
N GLU A 356 -1.58 -16.98 -0.76
CA GLU A 356 -2.98 -17.25 -0.45
C GLU A 356 -3.67 -17.89 -1.66
N PHE A 357 -4.35 -19.03 -1.43
CA PHE A 357 -4.93 -19.80 -2.52
C PHE A 357 -6.39 -19.45 -2.76
N HIS A 358 -6.72 -19.04 -3.96
CA HIS A 358 -8.10 -18.91 -4.44
C HIS A 358 -8.47 -20.11 -5.33
N GLY A 359 -8.39 -21.33 -4.79
CA GLY A 359 -8.71 -22.58 -5.50
C GLY A 359 -7.65 -23.67 -5.34
N THR A 360 -7.65 -24.65 -6.24
CA THR A 360 -6.62 -25.71 -6.29
C THR A 360 -5.53 -25.33 -7.28
N ALA A 361 -4.33 -24.99 -6.78
CA ALA A 361 -3.18 -24.73 -7.63
C ALA A 361 -2.75 -26.02 -8.37
N ASP A 362 -2.48 -25.93 -9.67
CA ASP A 362 -1.83 -27.01 -10.42
C ASP A 362 -0.33 -27.02 -10.09
N LYS A 363 0.03 -27.92 -9.17
CA LYS A 363 1.44 -28.06 -8.71
C LYS A 363 2.42 -28.38 -9.84
N LYS A 364 1.96 -29.01 -10.92
CA LYS A 364 2.83 -29.35 -12.06
C LYS A 364 3.07 -28.12 -12.95
N GLN A 365 2.06 -27.29 -13.11
CA GLN A 365 2.20 -26.02 -13.82
C GLN A 365 3.11 -25.08 -13.04
N LEU A 366 2.86 -24.90 -11.75
CA LEU A 366 3.67 -24.08 -10.85
C LEU A 366 5.16 -24.50 -10.90
N TYR A 367 5.44 -25.80 -10.89
CA TYR A 367 6.82 -26.31 -10.98
C TYR A 367 7.49 -25.86 -12.28
N ARG A 368 6.82 -25.99 -13.42
CA ARG A 368 7.34 -25.59 -14.74
C ARG A 368 7.54 -24.07 -14.86
N ASP A 369 6.63 -23.30 -14.29
CA ASP A 369 6.71 -21.85 -14.34
C ASP A 369 7.86 -21.33 -13.45
N ILE A 370 8.11 -21.96 -12.30
CA ILE A 370 9.27 -21.68 -11.45
C ILE A 370 10.56 -22.11 -12.15
N GLU A 371 10.58 -23.28 -12.79
CA GLU A 371 11.74 -23.74 -13.56
C GLU A 371 12.11 -22.74 -14.65
N ALA A 372 11.14 -22.30 -15.45
CA ALA A 372 11.35 -21.29 -16.49
C ALA A 372 11.82 -19.94 -15.94
N MET A 373 11.32 -19.53 -14.77
CA MET A 373 11.79 -18.34 -14.07
C MET A 373 13.25 -18.51 -13.62
N LEU A 374 13.59 -19.63 -13.01
CA LEU A 374 14.96 -19.88 -12.52
C LEU A 374 15.97 -20.05 -13.66
N ASP A 375 15.57 -20.61 -14.81
CA ASP A 375 16.43 -20.69 -15.99
C ASP A 375 16.86 -19.31 -16.49
N LYS A 376 16.03 -18.27 -16.31
CA LYS A 376 16.37 -16.88 -16.63
C LYS A 376 17.50 -16.36 -15.72
N TYR A 377 17.53 -16.78 -14.46
CA TYR A 377 18.48 -16.31 -13.44
C TYR A 377 19.65 -17.27 -13.19
N GLY A 378 19.54 -18.53 -13.58
CA GLY A 378 20.49 -19.61 -13.24
C GLY A 378 21.89 -19.48 -13.83
N SER A 379 22.11 -18.54 -14.78
CA SER A 379 23.43 -18.20 -15.34
C SER A 379 23.92 -16.81 -14.90
N ALA A 380 23.14 -16.06 -14.17
CA ALA A 380 23.50 -14.73 -13.71
C ALA A 380 24.28 -14.82 -12.38
N ASP A 381 25.32 -14.01 -12.23
CA ASP A 381 25.95 -13.79 -10.93
C ASP A 381 24.91 -13.10 -10.01
N LEU A 382 24.76 -13.63 -8.79
CA LEU A 382 23.86 -13.04 -7.78
C LEU A 382 24.08 -11.53 -7.58
N GLY A 383 25.34 -11.10 -7.71
CA GLY A 383 25.74 -9.70 -7.66
C GLY A 383 25.25 -8.84 -8.83
N THR A 384 24.61 -9.42 -9.84
CA THR A 384 24.07 -8.69 -11.00
C THR A 384 22.54 -8.80 -11.11
N MET A 385 21.90 -9.54 -10.19
CA MET A 385 20.45 -9.71 -10.20
C MET A 385 19.75 -8.45 -9.68
N ASP A 386 18.72 -8.02 -10.41
CA ASP A 386 17.75 -7.02 -9.98
C ASP A 386 16.66 -7.69 -9.13
N LEU A 387 16.63 -7.37 -7.84
CA LEU A 387 15.64 -7.92 -6.90
C LEU A 387 14.22 -7.56 -7.28
N ALA A 388 14.00 -6.37 -7.80
CA ALA A 388 12.67 -5.92 -8.21
C ALA A 388 12.18 -6.79 -9.39
N GLU A 389 13.06 -7.13 -10.35
CA GLU A 389 12.74 -8.00 -11.47
C GLU A 389 12.42 -9.43 -11.01
N VAL A 390 13.22 -9.99 -10.10
CA VAL A 390 12.98 -11.34 -9.52
C VAL A 390 11.62 -11.37 -8.79
N PHE A 391 11.32 -10.36 -8.01
CA PHE A 391 10.03 -10.26 -7.32
C PHE A 391 8.85 -10.13 -8.27
N GLU A 392 9.02 -9.39 -9.37
CA GLU A 392 8.01 -9.24 -10.40
C GLU A 392 7.73 -10.56 -11.12
N ASP A 393 8.76 -11.27 -11.51
CA ASP A 393 8.63 -12.59 -12.14
C ASP A 393 7.97 -13.58 -11.19
N MET A 394 8.33 -13.57 -9.90
CA MET A 394 7.67 -14.39 -8.88
C MET A 394 6.19 -14.04 -8.73
N THR A 395 5.86 -12.75 -8.71
CA THR A 395 4.45 -12.27 -8.68
C THR A 395 3.68 -12.76 -9.91
N SER A 396 4.30 -12.72 -11.08
CA SER A 396 3.72 -13.22 -12.33
C SER A 396 3.45 -14.73 -12.27
N VAL A 397 4.40 -15.50 -11.78
CA VAL A 397 4.26 -16.95 -11.57
C VAL A 397 3.13 -17.25 -10.59
N MET A 398 3.07 -16.54 -9.46
CA MET A 398 1.99 -16.70 -8.48
C MET A 398 0.63 -16.43 -9.10
N LYS A 399 0.48 -15.28 -9.77
CA LYS A 399 -0.77 -14.85 -10.42
C LYS A 399 -1.24 -15.84 -11.48
N THR A 400 -0.34 -16.33 -12.34
CA THR A 400 -0.64 -17.32 -13.39
C THR A 400 -1.16 -18.62 -12.80
N ASN A 401 -0.70 -18.99 -11.60
CA ASN A 401 -1.09 -20.22 -10.91
C ASN A 401 -2.24 -20.02 -9.90
N GLY A 402 -2.94 -18.87 -9.93
CA GLY A 402 -4.08 -18.60 -9.04
C GLY A 402 -3.72 -18.45 -7.57
N ILE A 403 -2.48 -18.02 -7.30
CA ILE A 403 -1.96 -17.76 -5.95
C ILE A 403 -1.93 -16.24 -5.75
N ALA A 404 -2.68 -15.74 -4.77
CA ALA A 404 -2.63 -14.33 -4.41
C ALA A 404 -1.40 -14.05 -3.54
N MET A 405 -0.77 -12.91 -3.78
CA MET A 405 0.35 -12.42 -2.97
C MET A 405 -0.20 -11.66 -1.77
N PRO A 406 0.21 -11.99 -0.53
CA PRO A 406 -0.14 -11.23 0.66
C PRO A 406 0.30 -9.77 0.57
N SER A 407 -0.44 -8.88 1.22
CA SER A 407 -0.13 -7.44 1.25
C SER A 407 1.26 -7.13 1.82
N SER A 408 1.71 -7.88 2.82
CA SER A 408 3.05 -7.78 3.40
C SER A 408 4.16 -7.97 2.37
N LEU A 409 4.01 -8.95 1.47
CA LEU A 409 4.99 -9.21 0.40
C LEU A 409 4.93 -8.14 -0.70
N THR A 410 3.75 -7.62 -1.00
CA THR A 410 3.61 -6.50 -1.95
C THR A 410 4.29 -5.24 -1.42
N MET A 411 4.14 -4.96 -0.12
CA MET A 411 4.87 -3.86 0.56
C MET A 411 6.38 -4.09 0.54
N LEU A 412 6.82 -5.33 0.78
CA LEU A 412 8.23 -5.70 0.74
C LEU A 412 8.83 -5.49 -0.66
N ALA A 413 8.16 -5.97 -1.70
CA ALA A 413 8.61 -5.78 -3.09
C ALA A 413 8.77 -4.31 -3.45
N ARG A 414 7.80 -3.46 -3.06
CA ARG A 414 7.88 -2.02 -3.27
C ARG A 414 9.04 -1.40 -2.51
N GLY A 415 9.19 -1.74 -1.23
CA GLY A 415 10.25 -1.21 -0.40
C GLY A 415 11.63 -1.59 -0.95
N LEU A 416 11.81 -2.85 -1.37
CA LEU A 416 13.04 -3.34 -2.01
C LEU A 416 13.34 -2.57 -3.31
N ALA A 417 12.37 -2.42 -4.21
CA ALA A 417 12.57 -1.69 -5.46
C ALA A 417 12.92 -0.21 -5.22
N THR A 418 12.33 0.42 -4.19
CA THR A 418 12.62 1.81 -3.86
C THR A 418 14.02 1.96 -3.27
N ILE A 419 14.39 1.12 -2.30
CA ILE A 419 15.70 1.20 -1.65
C ILE A 419 16.84 0.82 -2.59
N GLU A 420 16.60 -0.12 -3.51
CA GLU A 420 17.56 -0.49 -4.55
C GLU A 420 17.90 0.70 -5.44
N GLY A 421 16.87 1.48 -5.83
CA GLY A 421 17.07 2.73 -6.55
C GLY A 421 17.88 3.76 -5.75
N VAL A 422 17.60 3.94 -4.46
CA VAL A 422 18.35 4.87 -3.60
C VAL A 422 19.81 4.43 -3.41
N VAL A 423 20.04 3.14 -3.21
CA VAL A 423 21.38 2.58 -3.03
C VAL A 423 22.18 2.67 -4.33
N ALA A 424 21.56 2.37 -5.48
CA ALA A 424 22.20 2.49 -6.80
C ALA A 424 22.59 3.94 -7.14
N ASP A 425 21.79 4.92 -6.69
CA ASP A 425 22.09 6.34 -6.87
C ASP A 425 23.28 6.82 -6.02
N LEU A 426 23.45 6.25 -4.83
CA LEU A 426 24.59 6.50 -3.94
C LEU A 426 25.86 5.76 -4.37
N SER A 427 25.73 4.50 -4.76
CA SER A 427 26.83 3.61 -5.12
C SER A 427 26.37 2.59 -6.16
N PRO A 428 26.55 2.85 -7.45
CA PRO A 428 26.15 1.95 -8.54
C PRO A 428 26.80 0.55 -8.52
N GLU A 429 27.93 0.43 -7.82
CA GLU A 429 28.65 -0.85 -7.69
C GLU A 429 28.09 -1.73 -6.56
N LEU A 430 27.26 -1.17 -5.68
CA LEU A 430 26.72 -1.88 -4.54
C LEU A 430 25.43 -2.60 -4.92
N ASN A 431 25.43 -3.93 -4.76
CA ASN A 431 24.23 -4.73 -4.99
C ASN A 431 23.67 -5.23 -3.66
N ILE A 432 22.37 -4.96 -3.42
CA ILE A 432 21.68 -5.35 -2.19
C ILE A 432 21.65 -6.87 -2.03
N MET A 433 21.61 -7.64 -3.14
CA MET A 433 21.65 -9.11 -3.09
C MET A 433 22.91 -9.65 -2.40
N ASN A 434 24.06 -8.98 -2.63
CA ASN A 434 25.29 -9.36 -1.94
C ASN A 434 25.19 -9.12 -0.43
N VAL A 435 24.54 -8.05 0.00
CA VAL A 435 24.32 -7.77 1.42
C VAL A 435 23.37 -8.81 2.04
N ILE A 436 22.29 -9.15 1.34
CA ILE A 436 21.32 -10.17 1.78
C ILE A 436 22.00 -11.54 1.90
N THR A 437 22.75 -11.97 0.88
CA THR A 437 23.39 -13.29 0.85
C THR A 437 24.48 -13.40 1.89
N ALA A 438 25.25 -12.34 2.13
CA ALA A 438 26.25 -12.32 3.21
C ALA A 438 25.56 -12.50 4.57
N ARG A 439 24.47 -11.78 4.83
CA ARG A 439 23.75 -11.84 6.10
C ARG A 439 23.02 -13.17 6.32
N ILE A 440 22.43 -13.75 5.28
CA ILE A 440 21.87 -15.11 5.35
C ILE A 440 22.98 -16.14 5.61
N GLY A 441 24.15 -15.96 4.99
CA GLY A 441 25.32 -16.82 5.21
C GLY A 441 25.74 -16.82 6.68
N ASP A 442 25.90 -15.65 7.28
CA ASP A 442 26.29 -15.50 8.68
C ASP A 442 25.26 -16.14 9.62
N GLN A 443 23.97 -15.92 9.41
CA GLN A 443 22.89 -16.55 10.21
C GLN A 443 22.84 -18.08 10.04
N MET A 444 23.15 -18.61 8.85
CA MET A 444 23.22 -20.06 8.64
C MET A 444 24.41 -20.68 9.39
N PHE A 445 25.52 -19.97 9.53
CA PHE A 445 26.69 -20.47 10.27
C PHE A 445 26.49 -20.41 11.78
N ASP A 446 25.80 -19.39 12.31
CA ASP A 446 25.52 -19.24 13.74
C ASP A 446 24.44 -20.19 14.26
N ASN A 447 23.47 -20.58 13.44
CA ASN A 447 22.34 -21.45 13.82
C ASN A 447 22.47 -22.90 13.35
N VAL A 448 23.59 -23.29 12.76
CA VAL A 448 23.80 -24.67 12.30
C VAL A 448 24.09 -25.56 13.51
N ASP A 449 23.07 -26.27 13.98
CA ASP A 449 23.27 -27.48 14.77
C ASP A 449 23.90 -28.55 13.87
N TRP A 450 25.24 -28.54 13.83
CA TRP A 450 26.06 -29.48 13.03
C TRP A 450 25.71 -30.96 13.32
N HIS A 451 25.18 -31.24 14.52
CA HIS A 451 24.68 -32.57 14.89
C HIS A 451 23.37 -32.92 14.18
N ALA A 452 22.46 -31.94 14.03
CA ALA A 452 21.21 -32.14 13.32
C ALA A 452 21.47 -32.30 11.80
N LEU A 453 22.38 -31.52 11.23
CA LEU A 453 22.73 -31.58 9.80
C LEU A 453 23.38 -32.91 9.43
N LEU A 454 24.34 -33.38 10.23
CA LEU A 454 25.00 -34.69 10.00
C LEU A 454 24.01 -35.86 10.11
N THR A 455 23.00 -35.74 10.99
CA THR A 455 21.96 -36.77 11.13
C THR A 455 20.90 -36.68 10.02
N GLN A 456 20.65 -35.49 9.48
CA GLN A 456 19.70 -35.25 8.39
C GLN A 456 20.29 -35.69 7.06
N ASP A 457 21.55 -35.40 6.80
CA ASP A 457 22.27 -35.91 5.60
C ASP A 457 22.44 -37.42 5.64
N ALA A 458 22.73 -38.00 6.78
CA ALA A 458 22.78 -39.47 6.95
C ALA A 458 21.37 -40.10 6.70
N ARG A 459 20.30 -39.46 7.11
CA ARG A 459 18.92 -39.89 6.78
C ARG A 459 18.58 -39.68 5.31
N ALA A 460 18.95 -38.54 4.72
CA ALA A 460 18.72 -38.25 3.30
C ALA A 460 19.51 -39.24 2.39
N ILE A 461 20.73 -39.58 2.75
CA ILE A 461 21.52 -40.62 2.08
C ILE A 461 20.87 -42.01 2.24
N TYR A 462 20.38 -42.31 3.44
CA TYR A 462 19.66 -43.57 3.71
C TYR A 462 18.35 -43.65 2.93
N GLU A 463 17.56 -42.57 2.91
CA GLU A 463 16.31 -42.51 2.14
C GLU A 463 16.54 -42.48 0.63
N SER A 464 17.60 -41.81 0.15
CA SER A 464 18.00 -41.82 -1.26
C SER A 464 18.48 -43.18 -1.70
N SER A 465 19.24 -43.90 -0.86
CA SER A 465 19.65 -45.28 -1.15
C SER A 465 18.44 -46.24 -1.16
N ARG A 466 17.45 -46.01 -0.35
CA ARG A 466 16.18 -46.78 -0.35
C ARG A 466 15.31 -46.48 -1.57
N LYS A 467 15.21 -45.19 -1.98
CA LYS A 467 14.50 -44.78 -3.21
C LYS A 467 15.18 -45.28 -4.49
N SER A 468 16.52 -45.36 -4.49
CA SER A 468 17.23 -45.93 -5.65
C SER A 468 16.97 -47.44 -5.86
N LEU A 469 16.56 -48.16 -4.83
CA LEU A 469 16.06 -49.53 -4.95
C LEU A 469 14.63 -49.64 -5.54
N GLU A 470 13.87 -48.55 -5.55
CA GLU A 470 12.52 -48.48 -6.16
C GLU A 470 12.55 -48.01 -7.63
N ILE A 471 13.66 -47.45 -8.12
CA ILE A 471 13.83 -47.00 -9.51
C ILE A 471 13.53 -48.12 -10.54
N PRO A 472 13.95 -49.39 -10.38
CA PRO A 472 13.61 -50.42 -11.34
C PRO A 472 12.08 -50.70 -11.41
N ALA A 473 11.35 -50.57 -10.31
CA ALA A 473 9.92 -50.77 -10.27
C ALA A 473 9.16 -49.62 -10.94
N LEU A 474 9.58 -48.35 -10.69
CA LEU A 474 9.05 -47.17 -11.34
C LEU A 474 9.31 -47.15 -12.84
N LEU A 475 10.52 -47.54 -13.27
CA LEU A 475 10.86 -47.69 -14.69
C LEU A 475 10.00 -48.79 -15.37
N ALA A 476 9.70 -49.87 -14.69
CA ALA A 476 8.83 -50.92 -15.19
C ALA A 476 7.38 -50.44 -15.32
N ASP A 477 6.89 -49.60 -14.40
CA ASP A 477 5.55 -49.01 -14.47
C ASP A 477 5.44 -47.92 -15.55
N ILE A 478 6.46 -47.07 -15.75
CA ILE A 478 6.52 -46.12 -16.85
C ILE A 478 6.53 -46.80 -18.20
N LEU A 479 7.32 -47.87 -18.33
CA LEU A 479 7.36 -48.69 -19.56
C LEU A 479 6.03 -49.39 -19.80
N ARG A 480 5.35 -49.90 -18.77
CA ARG A 480 4.02 -50.48 -18.88
C ARG A 480 2.94 -49.45 -19.30
N THR A 481 2.98 -48.23 -18.78
CA THR A 481 2.04 -47.16 -19.14
C THR A 481 2.30 -46.67 -20.57
N GLY A 482 3.56 -46.55 -20.98
CA GLY A 482 3.97 -46.22 -22.36
C GLY A 482 3.55 -47.27 -23.39
N LEU A 483 3.62 -48.57 -23.04
CA LEU A 483 3.18 -49.69 -23.90
C LEU A 483 1.65 -49.82 -24.01
N LYS A 484 0.90 -49.19 -23.11
CA LYS A 484 -0.60 -49.15 -23.14
C LYS A 484 -1.20 -47.99 -23.94
N GLY A 485 -0.36 -47.12 -24.50
CA GLY A 485 -0.83 -46.09 -25.45
C GLY A 485 -1.66 -44.93 -24.84
N GLU A 486 -1.54 -44.67 -23.53
CA GLU A 486 -2.36 -43.65 -22.85
C GLU A 486 -1.59 -42.33 -22.55
N ALA A 487 -0.53 -42.03 -23.28
CA ALA A 487 0.18 -40.77 -23.14
C ALA A 487 -0.34 -39.71 -24.12
N ASN A 488 -1.18 -38.81 -23.67
CA ASN A 488 -1.61 -37.62 -24.42
C ASN A 488 -0.74 -36.42 -24.06
N LEU A 489 0.06 -35.95 -25.03
CA LEU A 489 0.79 -34.69 -24.97
C LEU A 489 -0.03 -33.61 -25.67
N GLY A 490 -0.60 -32.68 -24.93
CA GLY A 490 -1.26 -31.51 -25.47
C GLY A 490 -0.36 -30.28 -25.37
N VAL A 491 -0.14 -29.59 -26.50
CA VAL A 491 0.60 -28.31 -26.55
C VAL A 491 -0.41 -27.19 -26.80
N GLU A 492 -0.50 -26.22 -25.87
CA GLU A 492 -1.34 -25.02 -26.07
C GLU A 492 -0.47 -23.75 -26.17
N HIS A 493 -0.84 -22.91 -27.14
CA HIS A 493 -0.21 -21.60 -27.38
C HIS A 493 -0.98 -20.50 -26.64
N HIS A 494 -0.26 -19.57 -25.96
CA HIS A 494 -0.85 -18.47 -25.22
C HIS A 494 -0.75 -17.12 -25.95
N ALA A 495 -1.86 -16.42 -26.02
CA ALA A 495 -2.01 -15.11 -26.66
C ALA A 495 -2.08 -13.99 -25.61
N GLY A 496 -1.00 -13.29 -25.37
CA GLY A 496 -0.95 -12.14 -24.44
C GLY A 496 -1.68 -10.87 -24.90
N GLU A 497 -1.99 -10.74 -26.23
CA GLU A 497 -2.74 -9.59 -26.77
C GLU A 497 -4.26 -9.60 -26.48
N ASP A 498 -4.85 -10.76 -26.30
CA ASP A 498 -6.29 -10.89 -26.11
C ASP A 498 -6.74 -10.45 -24.71
N VAL A 499 -5.91 -10.66 -23.68
CA VAL A 499 -6.18 -10.21 -22.31
C VAL A 499 -6.15 -8.68 -22.25
N ARG A 500 -5.21 -8.03 -22.90
CA ARG A 500 -5.13 -6.56 -22.97
C ARG A 500 -6.36 -5.95 -23.64
N LYS A 501 -6.82 -6.52 -24.76
CA LYS A 501 -8.05 -6.10 -25.45
C LYS A 501 -9.29 -6.32 -24.58
N LEU A 502 -9.32 -7.42 -23.80
CA LEU A 502 -10.41 -7.72 -22.87
C LEU A 502 -10.48 -6.69 -21.74
N VAL A 503 -9.34 -6.37 -21.09
CA VAL A 503 -9.27 -5.39 -20.00
C VAL A 503 -9.71 -4.01 -20.49
N ILE A 504 -9.21 -3.53 -21.63
CA ILE A 504 -9.61 -2.24 -22.20
C ILE A 504 -11.12 -2.22 -22.50
N ALA A 505 -11.67 -3.31 -23.01
CA ALA A 505 -13.11 -3.43 -23.29
C ALA A 505 -13.94 -3.39 -22.00
N VAL A 506 -13.45 -4.02 -20.92
CA VAL A 506 -14.07 -4.06 -19.60
C VAL A 506 -14.08 -2.68 -18.97
N VAL A 507 -12.92 -1.98 -18.94
CA VAL A 507 -12.81 -0.63 -18.37
C VAL A 507 -13.72 0.35 -19.12
N ARG A 508 -13.77 0.30 -20.45
CA ARG A 508 -14.68 1.13 -21.24
C ARG A 508 -16.16 0.89 -20.90
N LYS A 509 -16.57 -0.37 -20.75
CA LYS A 509 -17.94 -0.73 -20.35
C LYS A 509 -18.28 -0.23 -18.94
N LEU A 510 -17.33 -0.31 -18.02
CA LEU A 510 -17.43 0.19 -16.65
C LEU A 510 -17.73 1.69 -16.62
N CYS A 511 -16.98 2.47 -17.40
CA CYS A 511 -17.17 3.92 -17.50
C CYS A 511 -18.54 4.30 -18.07
N LEU A 512 -19.00 3.57 -19.08
CA LEU A 512 -20.33 3.81 -19.68
C LEU A 512 -21.45 3.50 -18.69
N MET A 513 -21.31 2.49 -17.85
CA MET A 513 -22.30 2.16 -16.82
C MET A 513 -22.31 3.15 -15.67
N LEU A 514 -21.14 3.64 -15.23
CA LEU A 514 -21.06 4.73 -14.25
C LEU A 514 -21.72 6.00 -14.75
N LEU A 515 -21.51 6.33 -16.03
CA LEU A 515 -22.19 7.45 -16.67
C LEU A 515 -23.71 7.23 -16.73
N SER A 516 -24.18 6.04 -17.10
CA SER A 516 -25.60 5.69 -17.12
C SER A 516 -26.22 5.82 -15.73
N LEU A 517 -25.55 5.36 -14.69
CA LEU A 517 -26.00 5.48 -13.31
C LEU A 517 -26.07 6.94 -12.85
N GLY A 518 -25.03 7.73 -13.16
CA GLY A 518 -25.01 9.17 -12.87
C GLY A 518 -26.19 9.89 -13.53
N LEU A 519 -26.51 9.56 -14.77
CA LEU A 519 -27.65 10.12 -15.51
C LEU A 519 -29.01 9.69 -14.92
N LEU A 520 -29.14 8.45 -14.42
CA LEU A 520 -30.36 7.98 -13.74
C LEU A 520 -30.59 8.72 -12.43
N ILE A 521 -29.54 8.86 -11.61
CA ILE A 521 -29.62 9.57 -10.33
C ILE A 521 -29.93 11.06 -10.56
N PHE A 522 -29.26 11.68 -11.52
CA PHE A 522 -29.49 13.07 -11.89
C PHE A 522 -30.90 13.28 -12.45
N GLY A 523 -31.35 12.38 -13.34
CA GLY A 523 -32.70 12.40 -13.89
C GLY A 523 -33.76 12.29 -12.81
N GLY A 524 -33.56 11.45 -11.79
CA GLY A 524 -34.42 11.34 -10.60
C GLY A 524 -34.40 12.60 -9.73
N ALA A 525 -33.23 13.22 -9.55
CA ALA A 525 -33.08 14.44 -8.75
C ALA A 525 -33.75 15.68 -9.39
N VAL A 526 -33.84 15.71 -10.73
CA VAL A 526 -34.40 16.82 -11.52
C VAL A 526 -35.87 16.56 -11.90
N ALA A 527 -36.44 15.42 -11.54
CA ALA A 527 -37.78 15.02 -11.95
C ALA A 527 -38.88 16.01 -11.56
N GLY A 528 -38.69 16.78 -10.47
CA GLY A 528 -39.62 17.82 -10.01
C GLY A 528 -39.38 19.22 -10.58
N ASN A 529 -38.31 19.46 -11.33
CA ASN A 529 -37.90 20.81 -11.75
C ASN A 529 -37.91 20.94 -13.28
N GLY A 530 -38.51 22.02 -13.80
CA GLY A 530 -38.50 22.38 -15.22
C GLY A 530 -39.83 22.13 -15.94
N PRO A 531 -39.90 22.44 -17.26
CA PRO A 531 -41.08 22.21 -18.09
C PRO A 531 -41.50 20.75 -18.11
N GLN A 532 -42.76 20.47 -17.85
CA GLN A 532 -43.28 19.08 -17.79
C GLN A 532 -44.02 18.69 -19.07
N VAL A 533 -43.74 17.49 -19.58
CA VAL A 533 -44.47 16.86 -20.66
C VAL A 533 -44.88 15.46 -20.20
N PHE A 534 -46.16 15.13 -20.26
CA PHE A 534 -46.75 13.89 -19.76
C PHE A 534 -46.46 13.59 -18.26
N GLY A 535 -46.34 14.64 -17.41
CA GLY A 535 -46.10 14.48 -15.99
C GLY A 535 -44.62 14.24 -15.58
N LEU A 536 -43.70 14.30 -16.51
CA LEU A 536 -42.27 14.20 -16.29
C LEU A 536 -41.55 15.46 -16.79
N SER A 537 -40.52 15.89 -16.07
CA SER A 537 -39.66 16.99 -16.53
C SER A 537 -38.92 16.57 -17.82
N ILE A 538 -38.87 17.51 -18.81
CA ILE A 538 -38.11 17.28 -20.07
C ILE A 538 -36.66 16.93 -19.77
N TYR A 539 -36.05 17.55 -18.77
CA TYR A 539 -34.66 17.26 -18.36
C TYR A 539 -34.51 15.86 -17.78
N SER A 540 -35.47 15.40 -16.97
CA SER A 540 -35.51 14.04 -16.44
C SER A 540 -35.66 13.01 -17.55
N SER A 541 -36.60 13.23 -18.47
CA SER A 541 -36.84 12.32 -19.61
C SER A 541 -35.62 12.22 -20.51
N GLY A 542 -34.93 13.33 -20.79
CA GLY A 542 -33.68 13.37 -21.53
C GLY A 542 -32.56 12.55 -20.86
N CYS A 543 -32.40 12.70 -19.55
CA CYS A 543 -31.44 11.93 -18.77
C CYS A 543 -31.74 10.42 -18.80
N PHE A 544 -32.99 10.01 -18.69
CA PHE A 544 -33.40 8.59 -18.78
C PHE A 544 -33.10 8.00 -20.16
N VAL A 545 -33.38 8.72 -21.25
CA VAL A 545 -33.07 8.27 -22.62
C VAL A 545 -31.56 8.13 -22.80
N LEU A 546 -30.76 9.12 -22.36
CA LEU A 546 -29.30 9.07 -22.44
C LEU A 546 -28.72 7.94 -21.59
N ALA A 547 -29.28 7.70 -20.42
CA ALA A 547 -28.87 6.58 -19.55
C ALA A 547 -29.14 5.22 -20.22
N LEU A 548 -30.31 5.05 -20.84
CA LEU A 548 -30.64 3.83 -21.57
C LEU A 548 -29.74 3.64 -22.82
N CYS A 549 -29.42 4.72 -23.53
CA CYS A 549 -28.47 4.68 -24.64
C CYS A 549 -27.07 4.27 -24.19
N ALA A 550 -26.58 4.85 -23.08
CA ALA A 550 -25.27 4.51 -22.52
C ALA A 550 -25.21 3.04 -22.04
N ALA A 551 -26.25 2.57 -21.35
CA ALA A 551 -26.38 1.19 -20.93
C ALA A 551 -26.47 0.23 -22.13
N GLY A 552 -27.26 0.57 -23.15
CA GLY A 552 -27.37 -0.21 -24.39
C GLY A 552 -26.04 -0.31 -25.13
N PHE A 553 -25.26 0.78 -25.19
CA PHE A 553 -23.93 0.79 -25.80
C PHE A 553 -22.90 0.00 -24.98
N ALA A 554 -23.01 0.00 -23.66
CA ALA A 554 -22.18 -0.80 -22.79
C ALA A 554 -22.45 -2.32 -22.94
N LEU A 555 -23.71 -2.69 -23.18
CA LEU A 555 -24.15 -4.08 -23.37
C LEU A 555 -23.95 -4.58 -24.83
N TRP A 556 -23.75 -3.67 -25.78
CA TRP A 556 -23.55 -4.03 -27.18
C TRP A 556 -22.23 -4.76 -27.38
N ASN A 557 -22.34 -6.06 -27.56
CA ASN A 557 -21.20 -6.91 -27.89
C ASN A 557 -21.11 -7.02 -29.41
N LYS A 558 -20.19 -6.25 -30.05
CA LYS A 558 -19.80 -6.58 -31.41
C LYS A 558 -19.09 -7.94 -31.36
N LYS A 559 -19.82 -9.02 -31.70
CA LYS A 559 -19.17 -10.26 -32.13
C LYS A 559 -18.35 -9.95 -33.37
N LYS A 560 -17.03 -9.88 -33.24
CA LYS A 560 -16.06 -10.09 -34.29
C LYS A 560 -14.94 -10.92 -33.73
#